data_6d3e0e2e95ee716e4c34adcf56b385b9
#
_entry.id   6d3e0e2e95ee716e4c34adcf56b385b9
#
_cell.length_a   1.000
_cell.length_b   1.000
_cell.length_c   1.000
_cell.angle_alpha   90.00
_cell.angle_beta   90.00
_cell.angle_gamma   90.00
#
_symmetry.space_group_name_H-M   'P 1'
#
loop_
_entity.id
_entity.type
_entity.pdbx_description
1 polymer ?
#
loop_
_entity_poly.entity_id
_entity_poly.type
_entity_poly.pdbx_seq_one_letter_code
_entity_poly.pdbx_strand_id
1 'polypeptide(L)'
;MTRKNQRIDFTTTTRPTHFPWLFLCILAAGICWTGGCRSFLGPKGAVTPERASPQSPVSQADRVADDEATNSIAQVSADSPLTTAPPLTAHPTDLSLNDRVTETTKQVLNMVTGREQENSVRAKELYGQADTLFRRASAQSEEERTDSFLEAAELFGSVAEAAPKTALEQDALFMQAESLFFAEDYRSATEIYQTLQKNFPRNRHIDRVAARLFSISDYWINRVVSEKDSWMNFNFTDDKRPVYDMDGHAIRVLDQIRFDDPTGRLADDATMRAASEYLRQQKYVEADEFLTDLRETFPDSEHLFLAHMLGIQCKLELYAGPAYSGLVLEDAEKLVQQTRDRFPDKMQDPANSESVAKASAEIAYHRAGRYAFRAKYRERQQKYGAARVYYNLLLQEFPNTPQAEIARTRLAAIEELPDVPKQRLSWLQKVFPDQKKTTPLETKQPSTDQSETKLR
;
A
#
# COMPACT_ATOMS: atom_id res chain seq x y z
N MET A 1 -6.03 -44.96 -59.66
CA MET A 1 -7.39 -44.61 -59.23
C MET A 1 -7.29 -43.59 -58.15
N THR A 2 -7.64 -42.41 -58.54
CA THR A 2 -8.04 -41.13 -57.93
C THR A 2 -7.69 -40.83 -56.46
N ARG A 3 -6.66 -39.97 -56.33
CA ARG A 3 -6.41 -39.14 -55.13
C ARG A 3 -7.38 -37.94 -55.14
N LYS A 4 -8.08 -37.66 -54.05
CA LYS A 4 -8.76 -36.39 -53.79
C LYS A 4 -7.91 -35.57 -52.82
N ASN A 5 -7.32 -34.49 -53.32
CA ASN A 5 -6.78 -33.38 -52.58
C ASN A 5 -7.92 -32.55 -51.98
N GLN A 6 -7.90 -32.27 -50.70
CA GLN A 6 -8.64 -31.15 -50.13
C GLN A 6 -7.64 -30.06 -49.73
N ARG A 7 -7.76 -28.96 -50.45
CA ARG A 7 -7.17 -27.65 -50.08
C ARG A 7 -8.02 -27.07 -48.96
N ILE A 8 -7.35 -26.56 -47.96
CA ILE A 8 -7.92 -25.65 -46.95
C ILE A 8 -7.45 -24.25 -47.30
N ASP A 9 -8.41 -23.41 -47.70
CA ASP A 9 -8.20 -22.00 -48.02
C ASP A 9 -8.14 -21.17 -46.72
N PHE A 10 -7.06 -20.40 -46.60
CA PHE A 10 -6.95 -19.31 -45.64
C PHE A 10 -7.68 -18.09 -46.20
N THR A 11 -8.78 -17.70 -45.59
CA THR A 11 -9.36 -16.38 -45.79
C THR A 11 -8.97 -15.44 -44.66
N THR A 12 -8.16 -14.50 -45.01
CA THR A 12 -7.88 -13.24 -44.32
C THR A 12 -9.17 -12.46 -44.13
N THR A 13 -9.47 -12.05 -42.87
CA THR A 13 -10.51 -11.04 -42.65
C THR A 13 -9.89 -9.84 -41.94
N THR A 14 -9.87 -8.77 -42.66
CA THR A 14 -9.48 -7.41 -42.33
C THR A 14 -10.44 -6.78 -41.30
N ARG A 15 -9.87 -5.96 -40.43
CA ARG A 15 -10.59 -5.02 -39.55
C ARG A 15 -11.32 -3.95 -40.36
N PRO A 16 -12.40 -3.39 -39.84
CA PRO A 16 -12.67 -1.97 -40.04
C PRO A 16 -12.70 -1.18 -38.75
N THR A 17 -11.94 -0.12 -38.78
CA THR A 17 -12.12 1.12 -38.04
C THR A 17 -13.36 1.84 -38.57
N HIS A 18 -14.22 2.38 -37.67
CA HIS A 18 -14.82 3.71 -37.76
C HIS A 18 -15.91 3.88 -36.69
N PHE A 19 -15.71 4.85 -35.80
CA PHE A 19 -16.72 5.67 -35.15
C PHE A 19 -17.52 6.45 -36.23
N PRO A 20 -18.77 6.89 -36.07
CA PRO A 20 -19.17 7.88 -35.12
C PRO A 20 -20.62 7.85 -34.55
N TRP A 21 -20.83 8.45 -33.40
CA TRP A 21 -21.87 9.39 -32.97
C TRP A 21 -23.32 9.27 -33.55
N LEU A 22 -24.27 9.28 -32.68
CA LEU A 22 -25.37 10.25 -32.51
C LEU A 22 -26.69 9.62 -32.02
N PHE A 23 -27.11 10.13 -30.86
CA PHE A 23 -28.44 10.63 -30.50
C PHE A 23 -29.69 9.70 -30.43
N LEU A 24 -30.26 9.83 -29.28
CA LEU A 24 -31.63 10.29 -28.93
C LEU A 24 -32.74 9.27 -28.71
N CYS A 25 -33.18 9.30 -27.46
CA CYS A 25 -34.58 9.45 -27.01
C CYS A 25 -35.62 8.33 -27.16
N ILE A 26 -36.20 8.07 -26.01
CA ILE A 26 -37.59 8.25 -25.62
C ILE A 26 -38.45 6.97 -25.42
N LEU A 27 -38.96 6.91 -24.18
CA LEU A 27 -40.31 6.50 -23.72
C LEU A 27 -40.76 5.04 -23.75
N ALA A 28 -40.87 4.49 -22.55
CA ALA A 28 -42.12 4.28 -21.81
C ALA A 28 -43.03 3.12 -22.23
N ALA A 29 -43.47 2.46 -21.23
CA ALA A 29 -44.65 1.62 -21.01
C ALA A 29 -44.23 0.17 -20.67
N GLY A 30 -44.32 -0.24 -19.47
CA GLY A 30 -45.43 -0.64 -18.68
C GLY A 30 -46.17 -1.85 -19.23
N ILE A 31 -46.06 -3.02 -18.59
CA ILE A 31 -47.18 -3.96 -18.42
C ILE A 31 -46.78 -4.98 -17.33
N CYS A 32 -47.59 -5.00 -16.32
CA CYS A 32 -47.74 -6.07 -15.31
C CYS A 32 -48.06 -7.40 -15.97
N TRP A 33 -47.52 -8.49 -15.46
CA TRP A 33 -48.30 -9.73 -15.40
C TRP A 33 -47.92 -10.55 -14.15
N THR A 34 -48.96 -10.87 -13.49
CA THR A 34 -49.18 -11.67 -12.27
C THR A 34 -49.05 -13.17 -12.57
N GLY A 35 -48.64 -13.91 -11.56
CA GLY A 35 -49.22 -15.20 -11.31
C GLY A 35 -48.28 -16.38 -11.17
N GLY A 36 -48.34 -17.03 -10.00
CA GLY A 36 -48.13 -18.48 -9.95
C GLY A 36 -47.32 -18.99 -8.76
N CYS A 37 -48.00 -19.16 -7.62
CA CYS A 37 -47.55 -20.03 -6.51
C CYS A 37 -47.22 -21.44 -6.93
N ARG A 38 -46.17 -22.02 -6.39
CA ARG A 38 -46.19 -23.43 -5.96
C ARG A 38 -45.18 -23.67 -4.81
N SER A 39 -45.75 -23.94 -3.67
CA SER A 39 -45.22 -24.54 -2.46
C SER A 39 -44.56 -25.89 -2.74
N PHE A 40 -43.40 -26.16 -2.13
CA PHE A 40 -43.01 -27.52 -1.76
C PHE A 40 -42.33 -27.51 -0.38
N LEU A 41 -42.79 -28.41 0.45
CA LEU A 41 -42.55 -28.61 1.89
C LEU A 41 -41.06 -28.90 2.20
N GLY A 42 -40.68 -28.48 3.45
CA GLY A 42 -39.37 -28.58 4.07
C GLY A 42 -38.93 -29.98 4.51
N PRO A 43 -37.92 -30.08 5.33
CA PRO A 43 -38.10 -30.17 6.77
C PRO A 43 -37.10 -29.34 7.63
N LYS A 44 -37.51 -29.21 8.86
CA LYS A 44 -37.03 -28.50 10.02
C LYS A 44 -35.55 -28.80 10.42
N GLY A 45 -34.89 -27.77 10.93
CA GLY A 45 -33.83 -27.90 11.91
C GLY A 45 -32.60 -27.06 11.57
N ALA A 46 -32.60 -25.76 11.86
CA ALA A 46 -31.39 -24.99 11.99
C ALA A 46 -31.51 -24.04 13.17
N VAL A 47 -30.73 -24.30 14.18
CA VAL A 47 -30.45 -23.44 15.32
C VAL A 47 -29.73 -22.21 14.79
N THR A 48 -30.32 -21.03 14.99
CA THR A 48 -29.67 -19.76 14.73
C THR A 48 -28.64 -19.48 15.82
N PRO A 49 -27.37 -19.24 15.48
CA PRO A 49 -26.48 -18.61 16.44
C PRO A 49 -26.78 -17.12 16.48
N GLU A 50 -27.08 -16.67 17.64
CA GLU A 50 -27.21 -15.28 18.08
C GLU A 50 -25.97 -14.50 17.70
N ARG A 51 -26.14 -13.51 16.88
CA ARG A 51 -25.07 -12.62 16.39
C ARG A 51 -24.71 -11.65 17.50
N ALA A 52 -23.70 -12.01 18.31
CA ALA A 52 -23.07 -11.06 19.21
C ALA A 52 -22.36 -10.01 18.36
N SER A 53 -22.83 -8.77 18.44
CA SER A 53 -22.13 -7.61 17.92
C SER A 53 -20.84 -7.43 18.73
N PRO A 54 -19.67 -7.24 18.10
CA PRO A 54 -18.49 -6.84 18.83
C PRO A 54 -18.67 -5.40 19.29
N GLN A 55 -18.87 -5.22 20.59
CA GLN A 55 -18.75 -3.92 21.24
C GLN A 55 -17.26 -3.54 21.22
N SER A 56 -16.94 -2.48 20.52
CA SER A 56 -15.63 -1.87 20.51
C SER A 56 -15.24 -1.40 21.92
N PRO A 57 -14.05 -1.71 22.44
CA PRO A 57 -13.61 -1.26 23.77
C PRO A 57 -12.95 0.13 23.73
N VAL A 58 -13.60 1.13 23.13
CA VAL A 58 -13.01 2.49 22.94
C VAL A 58 -13.38 3.47 24.07
N SER A 59 -14.25 3.10 25.03
CA SER A 59 -14.87 4.11 25.90
C SER A 59 -14.17 4.39 27.23
N GLN A 60 -13.08 3.72 27.59
CA GLN A 60 -12.42 3.95 28.90
C GLN A 60 -11.03 4.60 28.81
N ALA A 61 -10.31 4.46 27.71
CA ALA A 61 -9.00 5.09 27.56
C ALA A 61 -9.09 6.59 27.23
N ASP A 62 -10.14 7.00 26.48
CA ASP A 62 -10.33 8.41 26.09
C ASP A 62 -10.73 9.33 27.27
N ARG A 63 -11.42 8.81 28.29
CA ARG A 63 -11.81 9.64 29.45
C ARG A 63 -10.67 9.95 30.42
N VAL A 64 -9.63 9.11 30.47
CA VAL A 64 -8.47 9.35 31.34
C VAL A 64 -7.46 10.30 30.70
N ALA A 65 -7.40 10.31 29.35
CA ALA A 65 -6.49 11.20 28.61
C ALA A 65 -6.96 12.66 28.60
N ASP A 66 -8.26 12.91 28.63
CA ASP A 66 -8.81 14.27 28.64
C ASP A 66 -8.64 15.00 29.98
N ASP A 67 -8.63 14.27 31.11
CA ASP A 67 -8.40 14.86 32.43
C ASP A 67 -6.94 15.24 32.68
N GLU A 68 -5.95 14.53 32.12
CA GLU A 68 -4.53 14.91 32.23
C GLU A 68 -4.18 16.10 31.32
N ALA A 69 -4.80 16.22 30.14
CA ALA A 69 -4.54 17.31 29.21
C ALA A 69 -5.05 18.68 29.73
N THR A 70 -6.14 18.68 30.49
CA THR A 70 -6.69 19.91 31.09
C THR A 70 -5.86 20.40 32.29
N ASN A 71 -5.19 19.52 33.03
CA ASN A 71 -4.35 19.92 34.15
C ASN A 71 -2.95 20.40 33.72
N SER A 72 -2.43 20.01 32.56
CA SER A 72 -1.12 20.45 32.12
C SER A 72 -1.09 21.88 31.52
N ILE A 73 -2.24 22.40 31.05
CA ILE A 73 -2.34 23.73 30.49
C ILE A 73 -2.35 24.83 31.58
N ALA A 74 -2.75 24.51 32.79
CA ALA A 74 -2.83 25.46 33.91
C ALA A 74 -1.50 25.67 34.67
N GLN A 75 -0.46 24.86 34.45
CA GLN A 75 0.80 24.89 35.22
C GLN A 75 2.04 25.40 34.47
N VAL A 76 1.96 25.83 33.22
CA VAL A 76 3.12 26.31 32.44
C VAL A 76 3.25 27.84 32.45
N SER A 77 2.70 28.53 33.42
CA SER A 77 2.80 29.99 33.50
C SER A 77 3.55 30.48 34.72
N ALA A 78 4.71 29.95 35.07
CA ALA A 78 5.73 30.69 35.85
C ALA A 78 7.00 29.83 36.01
N ASP A 79 8.13 30.45 35.76
CA ASP A 79 9.49 30.06 36.13
C ASP A 79 10.17 28.93 35.33
N SER A 80 10.93 29.36 34.30
CA SER A 80 12.20 28.68 33.98
C SER A 80 13.18 29.65 33.29
N PRO A 81 14.44 29.71 33.73
CA PRO A 81 15.44 30.59 33.15
C PRO A 81 15.99 30.07 31.83
N LEU A 82 16.32 31.00 30.96
CA LEU A 82 16.98 30.82 29.64
C LEU A 82 18.23 29.94 29.79
N THR A 83 18.19 28.74 29.22
CA THR A 83 19.37 27.95 28.92
C THR A 83 19.56 27.92 27.41
N THR A 84 20.70 28.46 26.98
CA THR A 84 21.16 28.56 25.57
C THR A 84 21.26 27.17 24.95
N ALA A 85 20.49 26.95 23.87
CA ALA A 85 20.57 25.76 23.02
C ALA A 85 21.69 25.91 21.96
N PRO A 86 22.38 24.82 21.58
CA PRO A 86 23.40 24.86 20.54
C PRO A 86 22.76 25.02 19.12
N PRO A 87 23.52 25.52 18.14
CA PRO A 87 22.98 25.83 16.82
C PRO A 87 22.62 24.57 16.02
N LEU A 88 21.38 24.46 15.61
CA LEU A 88 20.88 23.44 14.70
C LEU A 88 21.30 23.78 13.26
N THR A 89 22.01 22.89 12.61
CA THR A 89 22.27 22.91 11.18
C THR A 89 20.96 22.68 10.42
N ALA A 90 20.41 23.74 9.85
CA ALA A 90 19.22 23.70 9.02
C ALA A 90 19.56 23.15 7.63
N HIS A 91 18.82 22.16 7.16
CA HIS A 91 18.77 21.82 5.74
C HIS A 91 18.07 22.94 4.96
N PRO A 92 18.57 23.33 3.78
CA PRO A 92 17.99 24.43 3.00
C PRO A 92 16.70 23.97 2.31
N THR A 93 15.57 24.50 2.75
CA THR A 93 14.35 24.53 1.95
C THR A 93 14.49 25.63 0.88
N ASP A 94 14.18 25.28 -0.36
CA ASP A 94 14.25 26.15 -1.57
C ASP A 94 13.22 27.29 -1.54
N LEU A 95 13.38 28.23 -0.63
CA LEU A 95 12.73 29.54 -0.71
C LEU A 95 13.63 30.49 -1.49
N SER A 96 13.06 31.17 -2.49
CA SER A 96 13.79 32.14 -3.29
C SER A 96 14.44 33.21 -2.40
N LEU A 97 15.60 33.72 -2.80
CA LEU A 97 16.31 34.77 -2.04
C LEU A 97 15.42 36.01 -1.77
N ASN A 98 14.50 36.31 -2.68
CA ASN A 98 13.54 37.40 -2.52
C ASN A 98 12.53 37.16 -1.40
N ASP A 99 12.05 35.92 -1.24
CA ASP A 99 11.08 35.56 -0.19
C ASP A 99 11.74 35.62 1.20
N ARG A 100 13.02 35.19 1.29
CA ARG A 100 13.81 35.30 2.54
C ARG A 100 14.07 36.74 2.96
N VAL A 101 14.37 37.62 2.01
CA VAL A 101 14.62 39.03 2.29
C VAL A 101 13.33 39.74 2.72
N THR A 102 12.20 39.42 2.10
CA THR A 102 10.91 40.03 2.48
C THR A 102 10.40 39.52 3.83
N GLU A 103 10.63 38.26 4.19
CA GLU A 103 10.25 37.74 5.50
C GLU A 103 11.13 38.29 6.62
N THR A 104 12.47 38.34 6.42
CA THR A 104 13.37 38.94 7.42
C THR A 104 13.13 40.42 7.63
N THR A 105 12.84 41.20 6.56
CA THR A 105 12.49 42.60 6.71
C THR A 105 11.15 42.82 7.39
N LYS A 106 10.14 42.00 7.15
CA LYS A 106 8.87 41.98 7.89
C LYS A 106 9.07 41.64 9.38
N GLN A 107 9.89 40.63 9.69
CA GLN A 107 10.19 40.26 11.08
C GLN A 107 10.89 41.40 11.84
N VAL A 108 11.92 42.00 11.23
CA VAL A 108 12.63 43.14 11.85
C VAL A 108 11.69 44.35 12.02
N LEU A 109 10.85 44.64 11.04
CA LEU A 109 9.88 45.74 11.12
C LEU A 109 8.85 45.50 12.23
N ASN A 110 8.33 44.28 12.36
CA ASN A 110 7.37 43.92 13.40
C ASN A 110 8.00 43.98 14.80
N MET A 111 9.25 43.52 14.95
CA MET A 111 10.00 43.59 16.21
C MET A 111 10.25 45.03 16.64
N VAL A 112 10.62 45.92 15.70
CA VAL A 112 10.88 47.34 15.97
C VAL A 112 9.59 48.12 16.25
N THR A 113 8.47 47.71 15.67
CA THR A 113 7.17 48.39 15.84
C THR A 113 6.33 47.87 17.01
N GLY A 114 6.81 46.86 17.76
CA GLY A 114 6.06 46.25 18.86
C GLY A 114 4.83 45.42 18.42
N ARG A 115 4.56 45.33 17.10
CA ARG A 115 3.41 44.59 16.57
C ARG A 115 3.45 43.08 16.88
N GLU A 116 4.63 42.52 17.04
CA GLU A 116 4.79 41.12 17.38
C GLU A 116 4.25 40.81 18.79
N GLN A 117 4.42 41.73 19.72
CA GLN A 117 3.90 41.60 21.07
C GLN A 117 2.37 41.81 21.13
N GLU A 118 1.85 42.74 20.36
CA GLU A 118 0.41 43.01 20.23
C GLU A 118 -0.31 41.81 19.56
N ASN A 119 0.26 41.25 18.50
CA ASN A 119 -0.25 40.06 17.83
C ASN A 119 -0.23 38.82 18.77
N SER A 120 0.79 38.67 19.57
CA SER A 120 0.90 37.57 20.56
C SER A 120 -0.19 37.64 21.65
N VAL A 121 -0.50 38.81 22.16
CA VAL A 121 -1.59 39.01 23.13
C VAL A 121 -2.95 38.71 22.48
N ARG A 122 -3.20 39.25 21.31
CA ARG A 122 -4.43 39.01 20.54
C ARG A 122 -4.62 37.54 20.20
N ALA A 123 -3.54 36.86 19.80
CA ALA A 123 -3.59 35.40 19.48
C ALA A 123 -3.98 34.58 20.71
N LYS A 124 -3.47 34.91 21.90
CA LYS A 124 -3.85 34.26 23.16
C LYS A 124 -5.32 34.48 23.55
N GLU A 125 -5.82 35.72 23.33
CA GLU A 125 -7.22 36.04 23.56
C GLU A 125 -8.14 35.28 22.62
N LEU A 126 -7.81 35.23 21.33
CA LEU A 126 -8.55 34.43 20.33
C LEU A 126 -8.53 32.95 20.65
N TYR A 127 -7.38 32.43 21.10
CA TYR A 127 -7.27 31.03 21.52
C TYR A 127 -8.19 30.70 22.70
N GLY A 128 -8.26 31.61 23.71
CA GLY A 128 -9.17 31.45 24.82
C GLY A 128 -10.64 31.47 24.43
N GLN A 129 -11.02 32.30 23.44
CA GLN A 129 -12.37 32.34 22.88
C GLN A 129 -12.69 31.04 22.14
N ALA A 130 -11.77 30.58 21.27
CA ALA A 130 -11.91 29.35 20.51
C ALA A 130 -12.01 28.12 21.41
N ASP A 131 -11.19 28.00 22.46
CA ASP A 131 -11.24 26.92 23.44
C ASP A 131 -12.57 26.90 24.21
N THR A 132 -13.09 28.08 24.54
CA THR A 132 -14.40 28.19 25.20
C THR A 132 -15.53 27.70 24.30
N LEU A 133 -15.47 28.04 23.00
CA LEU A 133 -16.43 27.57 22.00
C LEU A 133 -16.33 26.06 21.79
N PHE A 134 -15.12 25.53 21.67
CA PHE A 134 -14.88 24.10 21.53
C PHE A 134 -15.45 23.31 22.69
N ARG A 135 -15.19 23.73 23.94
CA ARG A 135 -15.75 23.10 25.13
C ARG A 135 -17.25 23.20 25.19
N ARG A 136 -17.82 24.35 24.78
CA ARG A 136 -19.26 24.53 24.67
C ARG A 136 -19.86 23.60 23.64
N ALA A 137 -19.28 23.50 22.45
CA ALA A 137 -19.69 22.60 21.38
C ALA A 137 -19.70 21.13 21.86
N SER A 138 -18.70 20.72 22.64
CA SER A 138 -18.61 19.37 23.21
C SER A 138 -19.74 19.03 24.19
N ALA A 139 -20.41 20.02 24.76
CA ALA A 139 -21.52 19.85 25.69
C ALA A 139 -22.92 20.05 25.06
N GLN A 140 -22.99 20.42 23.78
CA GLN A 140 -24.23 20.66 23.04
C GLN A 140 -24.86 19.40 22.46
N SER A 141 -26.14 19.50 22.05
CA SER A 141 -26.80 18.48 21.25
C SER A 141 -26.20 18.33 19.85
N GLU A 142 -26.46 17.20 19.21
CA GLU A 142 -25.83 16.85 17.92
C GLU A 142 -26.12 17.87 16.78
N GLU A 143 -27.33 18.47 16.79
CA GLU A 143 -27.77 19.42 15.76
C GLU A 143 -27.04 20.78 15.84
N GLU A 144 -26.74 21.27 17.04
CA GLU A 144 -26.11 22.59 17.27
C GLU A 144 -24.58 22.48 17.36
N ARG A 145 -24.09 21.28 17.61
CA ARG A 145 -22.67 20.98 17.86
C ARG A 145 -21.79 21.26 16.64
N THR A 146 -22.24 20.85 15.45
CA THR A 146 -21.48 20.99 14.20
C THR A 146 -21.15 22.42 13.89
N ASP A 147 -22.14 23.33 13.93
CA ASP A 147 -21.92 24.75 13.66
C ASP A 147 -20.96 25.39 14.67
N SER A 148 -21.10 25.03 15.95
CA SER A 148 -20.21 25.54 17.01
C SER A 148 -18.77 25.05 16.86
N PHE A 149 -18.55 23.80 16.38
CA PHE A 149 -17.21 23.31 16.07
C PHE A 149 -16.62 23.99 14.84
N LEU A 150 -17.41 24.27 13.82
CA LEU A 150 -16.94 25.01 12.63
C LEU A 150 -16.52 26.45 13.03
N GLU A 151 -17.32 27.13 13.87
CA GLU A 151 -16.96 28.45 14.39
C GLU A 151 -15.66 28.42 15.21
N ALA A 152 -15.49 27.39 16.05
CA ALA A 152 -14.26 27.18 16.80
C ALA A 152 -13.06 26.94 15.87
N ALA A 153 -13.23 26.17 14.79
CA ALA A 153 -12.19 25.92 13.80
C ALA A 153 -11.72 27.18 13.09
N GLU A 154 -12.65 28.09 12.72
CA GLU A 154 -12.32 29.39 12.11
C GLU A 154 -11.51 30.28 13.07
N LEU A 155 -11.88 30.30 14.35
CA LEU A 155 -11.15 31.08 15.35
C LEU A 155 -9.75 30.49 15.60
N PHE A 156 -9.59 29.17 15.71
CA PHE A 156 -8.28 28.55 15.82
C PHE A 156 -7.42 28.79 14.56
N GLY A 157 -8.00 28.81 13.38
CA GLY A 157 -7.31 29.22 12.14
C GLY A 157 -6.78 30.64 12.24
N SER A 158 -7.59 31.56 12.72
CA SER A 158 -7.20 32.96 12.94
C SER A 158 -6.06 33.09 13.97
N VAL A 159 -6.02 32.25 14.99
CA VAL A 159 -4.90 32.16 15.95
C VAL A 159 -3.62 31.71 15.26
N ALA A 160 -3.69 30.66 14.43
CA ALA A 160 -2.52 30.16 13.71
C ALA A 160 -1.92 31.24 12.80
N GLU A 161 -2.75 32.00 12.10
CA GLU A 161 -2.32 33.11 11.26
C GLU A 161 -1.71 34.27 12.07
N ALA A 162 -2.22 34.54 13.28
CA ALA A 162 -1.74 35.63 14.14
C ALA A 162 -0.41 35.35 14.81
N ALA A 163 -0.05 34.10 15.01
CA ALA A 163 1.16 33.68 15.74
C ALA A 163 2.03 32.69 14.95
N PRO A 164 2.50 33.00 13.74
CA PRO A 164 3.23 32.07 12.88
C PRO A 164 4.57 31.63 13.48
N LYS A 165 4.93 30.35 13.26
CA LYS A 165 6.17 29.70 13.72
C LYS A 165 6.33 29.62 15.24
N THR A 166 5.22 29.68 15.97
CA THR A 166 5.20 29.56 17.43
C THR A 166 4.60 28.25 17.90
N ALA A 167 4.82 27.91 19.18
CA ALA A 167 4.13 26.80 19.82
C ALA A 167 2.60 27.01 19.84
N LEU A 168 2.16 28.28 19.87
CA LEU A 168 0.72 28.59 19.84
C LEU A 168 0.10 28.30 18.46
N GLU A 169 0.82 28.53 17.34
CA GLU A 169 0.39 28.08 16.02
C GLU A 169 0.22 26.58 15.96
N GLN A 170 1.21 25.84 16.50
CA GLN A 170 1.17 24.37 16.53
C GLN A 170 -0.09 23.87 17.25
N ASP A 171 -0.39 24.45 18.44
CA ASP A 171 -1.57 24.08 19.20
C ASP A 171 -2.87 24.54 18.50
N ALA A 172 -2.87 25.71 17.91
CA ALA A 172 -4.02 26.23 17.19
C ALA A 172 -4.36 25.38 15.97
N LEU A 173 -3.36 24.99 15.16
CA LEU A 173 -3.57 24.09 14.02
C LEU A 173 -4.12 22.73 14.47
N PHE A 174 -3.57 22.18 15.56
CA PHE A 174 -4.09 20.94 16.12
C PHE A 174 -5.55 21.08 16.56
N MET A 175 -5.89 22.12 17.30
CA MET A 175 -7.26 22.36 17.77
C MET A 175 -8.21 22.73 16.64
N GLN A 176 -7.74 23.40 15.60
CA GLN A 176 -8.50 23.63 14.36
C GLN A 176 -8.89 22.32 13.70
N ALA A 177 -7.92 21.40 13.52
CA ALA A 177 -8.17 20.09 12.94
C ALA A 177 -9.08 19.21 13.82
N GLU A 178 -8.92 19.24 15.15
CA GLU A 178 -9.85 18.56 16.08
C GLU A 178 -11.27 19.12 15.98
N SER A 179 -11.41 20.44 15.87
CA SER A 179 -12.73 21.07 15.70
C SER A 179 -13.41 20.61 14.42
N LEU A 180 -12.68 20.60 13.30
CA LEU A 180 -13.17 20.10 12.01
C LEU A 180 -13.49 18.58 12.08
N PHE A 181 -12.67 17.80 12.79
CA PHE A 181 -12.92 16.39 12.98
C PHE A 181 -14.25 16.13 13.73
N PHE A 182 -14.50 16.89 14.80
CA PHE A 182 -15.74 16.77 15.56
C PHE A 182 -16.96 17.39 14.86
N ALA A 183 -16.73 18.31 13.91
CA ALA A 183 -17.73 18.80 12.96
C ALA A 183 -18.01 17.80 11.83
N GLU A 184 -17.27 16.66 11.79
CA GLU A 184 -17.35 15.65 10.75
C GLU A 184 -16.89 16.13 9.35
N ASP A 185 -16.23 17.29 9.26
CA ASP A 185 -15.51 17.72 8.04
C ASP A 185 -14.12 17.06 7.98
N TYR A 186 -14.13 15.75 7.67
CA TYR A 186 -12.90 14.97 7.66
C TYR A 186 -11.92 15.38 6.57
N ARG A 187 -12.42 15.95 5.48
CA ARG A 187 -11.56 16.43 4.40
C ARG A 187 -10.71 17.61 4.87
N SER A 188 -11.37 18.66 5.38
CA SER A 188 -10.67 19.86 5.88
C SER A 188 -9.81 19.51 7.11
N ALA A 189 -10.30 18.65 8.02
CA ALA A 189 -9.51 18.18 9.14
C ALA A 189 -8.20 17.53 8.69
N THR A 190 -8.24 16.65 7.67
CA THR A 190 -7.04 15.98 7.12
C THR A 190 -6.06 17.01 6.55
N GLU A 191 -6.53 18.00 5.81
CA GLU A 191 -5.69 19.07 5.23
C GLU A 191 -4.96 19.87 6.31
N ILE A 192 -5.64 20.19 7.42
CA ILE A 192 -5.03 20.92 8.54
C ILE A 192 -4.06 20.05 9.33
N TYR A 193 -4.37 18.75 9.58
CA TYR A 193 -3.42 17.82 10.18
C TYR A 193 -2.14 17.68 9.35
N GLN A 194 -2.26 17.56 8.03
CA GLN A 194 -1.12 17.50 7.12
C GLN A 194 -0.31 18.80 7.14
N THR A 195 -0.97 19.95 7.23
CA THR A 195 -0.33 21.26 7.36
C THR A 195 0.45 21.36 8.68
N LEU A 196 -0.14 20.88 9.77
CA LEU A 196 0.53 20.81 11.07
C LEU A 196 1.80 19.95 11.01
N GLN A 197 1.74 18.74 10.44
CA GLN A 197 2.88 17.85 10.33
C GLN A 197 3.97 18.42 9.42
N LYS A 198 3.60 19.04 8.32
CA LYS A 198 4.52 19.71 7.39
C LYS A 198 5.25 20.88 8.03
N ASN A 199 4.53 21.74 8.77
CA ASN A 199 5.11 22.93 9.41
C ASN A 199 5.89 22.55 10.69
N PHE A 200 5.44 21.54 11.40
CA PHE A 200 6.00 21.08 12.68
C PHE A 200 6.21 19.55 12.69
N PRO A 201 7.23 19.02 12.00
CA PRO A 201 7.43 17.57 11.88
C PRO A 201 7.64 16.85 13.24
N ARG A 202 8.11 17.57 14.25
CA ARG A 202 8.28 17.05 15.62
C ARG A 202 7.31 17.72 16.59
N ASN A 203 6.04 17.78 16.20
CA ASN A 203 5.02 18.36 17.06
C ASN A 203 4.66 17.42 18.22
N ARG A 204 4.18 17.99 19.32
CA ARG A 204 3.79 17.23 20.52
C ARG A 204 2.51 16.41 20.35
N HIS A 205 1.78 16.63 19.28
CA HIS A 205 0.49 15.98 19.00
C HIS A 205 0.60 14.85 17.98
N ILE A 206 1.81 14.43 17.57
CA ILE A 206 2.05 13.50 16.47
C ILE A 206 1.27 12.20 16.59
N ASP A 207 1.24 11.58 17.78
CA ASP A 207 0.48 10.35 18.05
C ASP A 207 -1.03 10.54 17.90
N ARG A 208 -1.55 11.68 18.38
CA ARG A 208 -2.97 12.00 18.28
C ARG A 208 -3.37 12.28 16.83
N VAL A 209 -2.55 13.02 16.11
CA VAL A 209 -2.73 13.29 14.68
C VAL A 209 -2.74 11.99 13.90
N ALA A 210 -1.78 11.09 14.16
CA ALA A 210 -1.74 9.77 13.53
C ALA A 210 -3.02 8.97 13.81
N ALA A 211 -3.52 8.96 15.05
CA ALA A 211 -4.75 8.27 15.42
C ALA A 211 -5.98 8.85 14.71
N ARG A 212 -6.08 10.18 14.57
CA ARG A 212 -7.19 10.83 13.85
C ARG A 212 -7.13 10.54 12.36
N LEU A 213 -5.96 10.68 11.74
CA LEU A 213 -5.75 10.38 10.32
C LEU A 213 -6.04 8.90 10.01
N PHE A 214 -5.63 7.99 10.89
CA PHE A 214 -5.97 6.57 10.76
C PHE A 214 -7.48 6.34 10.81
N SER A 215 -8.17 6.95 11.78
CA SER A 215 -9.63 6.82 11.92
C SER A 215 -10.37 7.38 10.70
N ILE A 216 -9.93 8.51 10.16
CA ILE A 216 -10.51 9.09 8.94
C ILE A 216 -10.30 8.16 7.74
N SER A 217 -9.07 7.64 7.57
CA SER A 217 -8.74 6.72 6.48
C SER A 217 -9.57 5.43 6.57
N ASP A 218 -9.70 4.87 7.77
CA ASP A 218 -10.52 3.67 7.98
C ASP A 218 -12.02 3.93 7.71
N TYR A 219 -12.54 5.10 8.11
CA TYR A 219 -13.89 5.52 7.75
C TYR A 219 -14.09 5.59 6.23
N TRP A 220 -13.15 6.19 5.48
CA TRP A 220 -13.24 6.29 4.03
C TRP A 220 -13.20 4.92 3.35
N ILE A 221 -12.28 4.04 3.75
CA ILE A 221 -12.18 2.67 3.20
C ILE A 221 -13.45 1.87 3.49
N ASN A 222 -13.96 1.91 4.73
CA ASN A 222 -15.16 1.18 5.10
C ASN A 222 -16.40 1.71 4.37
N ARG A 223 -16.43 3.01 4.07
CA ARG A 223 -17.50 3.62 3.30
C ARG A 223 -17.52 3.13 1.86
N VAL A 224 -16.37 3.07 1.19
CA VAL A 224 -16.26 2.50 -0.16
C VAL A 224 -16.69 1.04 -0.19
N VAL A 225 -16.30 0.24 0.79
CA VAL A 225 -16.72 -1.17 0.89
C VAL A 225 -18.24 -1.30 1.05
N SER A 226 -18.88 -0.37 1.75
CA SER A 226 -20.33 -0.40 2.02
C SER A 226 -21.17 0.15 0.86
N GLU A 227 -20.69 1.15 0.16
CA GLU A 227 -21.33 1.74 -1.01
C GLU A 227 -20.78 1.02 -2.25
N LYS A 228 -21.56 0.05 -2.79
CA LYS A 228 -21.17 -0.66 -4.01
C LYS A 228 -20.83 0.33 -5.11
N ASP A 229 -19.58 0.31 -5.50
CA ASP A 229 -18.91 1.15 -6.50
C ASP A 229 -19.81 1.71 -7.60
N SER A 230 -20.01 3.01 -7.57
CA SER A 230 -20.26 3.78 -8.78
C SER A 230 -18.97 4.54 -9.12
N TRP A 231 -18.29 4.19 -10.18
CA TRP A 231 -17.06 4.82 -10.67
C TRP A 231 -17.19 6.33 -10.96
N MET A 232 -18.42 6.86 -10.91
CA MET A 232 -18.77 8.28 -11.10
C MET A 232 -19.23 8.99 -9.82
N ASN A 233 -18.85 8.51 -8.64
CA ASN A 233 -19.19 9.18 -7.39
C ASN A 233 -18.28 10.39 -7.15
N PHE A 234 -18.54 11.49 -7.88
CA PHE A 234 -18.01 12.79 -7.50
C PHE A 234 -18.82 13.33 -6.32
N ASN A 235 -18.14 13.56 -5.22
CA ASN A 235 -18.73 14.16 -4.04
C ASN A 235 -18.55 15.69 -4.07
N PHE A 236 -19.64 16.43 -4.17
CA PHE A 236 -19.63 17.90 -4.15
C PHE A 236 -20.32 18.48 -2.92
N THR A 237 -20.97 17.66 -2.11
CA THR A 237 -21.88 18.13 -1.06
C THR A 237 -21.62 17.52 0.32
N ASP A 238 -20.83 16.49 0.44
CA ASP A 238 -20.56 15.80 1.70
C ASP A 238 -19.10 16.05 2.12
N ASP A 239 -18.90 16.90 3.11
CA ASP A 239 -17.57 17.29 3.63
C ASP A 239 -16.87 16.14 4.38
N LYS A 240 -17.61 15.08 4.72
CA LYS A 240 -17.05 13.84 5.31
C LYS A 240 -16.17 13.06 4.32
N ARG A 241 -16.25 13.36 3.01
CA ARG A 241 -15.63 12.57 1.95
C ARG A 241 -14.80 13.42 1.01
N PRO A 242 -13.68 12.89 0.49
CA PRO A 242 -12.97 13.50 -0.63
C PRO A 242 -13.87 13.69 -1.85
N VAL A 243 -13.54 14.66 -2.70
CA VAL A 243 -14.31 14.97 -3.91
C VAL A 243 -14.32 13.79 -4.89
N TYR A 244 -13.23 13.04 -4.95
CA TYR A 244 -13.04 11.85 -5.80
C TYR A 244 -11.99 10.91 -5.19
N ASP A 245 -11.90 9.68 -5.68
CA ASP A 245 -10.86 8.70 -5.33
C ASP A 245 -10.68 8.53 -3.80
N MET A 246 -11.75 8.16 -3.12
CA MET A 246 -11.77 8.03 -1.66
C MET A 246 -10.74 6.99 -1.17
N ASP A 247 -10.61 5.85 -1.87
CA ASP A 247 -9.62 4.81 -1.56
C ASP A 247 -8.20 5.33 -1.70
N GLY A 248 -7.90 6.02 -2.81
CA GLY A 248 -6.57 6.57 -3.03
C GLY A 248 -6.21 7.67 -2.04
N HIS A 249 -7.19 8.48 -1.59
CA HIS A 249 -6.96 9.44 -0.50
C HIS A 249 -6.66 8.74 0.82
N ALA A 250 -7.45 7.74 1.19
CA ALA A 250 -7.24 6.96 2.40
C ALA A 250 -5.86 6.31 2.44
N ILE A 251 -5.45 5.66 1.35
CA ILE A 251 -4.14 5.02 1.26
C ILE A 251 -3.01 6.05 1.38
N ARG A 252 -3.12 7.21 0.71
CA ARG A 252 -2.10 8.28 0.83
C ARG A 252 -1.96 8.81 2.25
N VAL A 253 -3.08 8.92 2.98
CA VAL A 253 -3.05 9.36 4.38
C VAL A 253 -2.42 8.28 5.27
N LEU A 254 -2.75 6.99 5.06
CA LEU A 254 -2.10 5.87 5.77
C LEU A 254 -0.58 5.81 5.49
N ASP A 255 -0.18 6.02 4.24
CA ASP A 255 1.22 6.07 3.84
C ASP A 255 1.95 7.24 4.49
N GLN A 256 1.29 8.40 4.61
CA GLN A 256 1.84 9.55 5.30
C GLN A 256 2.07 9.29 6.80
N ILE A 257 1.17 8.60 7.51
CA ILE A 257 1.34 8.26 8.93
C ILE A 257 2.67 7.55 9.16
N ARG A 258 2.99 6.57 8.32
CA ARG A 258 4.25 5.81 8.44
C ARG A 258 5.49 6.65 8.10
N PHE A 259 5.38 7.64 7.18
CA PHE A 259 6.49 8.53 6.83
C PHE A 259 6.74 9.61 7.87
N ASP A 260 5.68 10.16 8.45
CA ASP A 260 5.78 11.25 9.42
C ASP A 260 6.35 10.76 10.77
N ASP A 261 5.97 9.55 11.18
CA ASP A 261 6.51 8.89 12.37
C ASP A 261 6.72 7.38 12.14
N PRO A 262 7.86 6.97 11.56
CA PRO A 262 8.14 5.55 11.32
C PRO A 262 8.27 4.70 12.58
N THR A 263 8.45 5.31 13.73
CA THR A 263 8.54 4.64 15.03
C THR A 263 7.27 4.77 15.85
N GLY A 264 6.29 5.46 15.32
CA GLY A 264 4.99 5.69 15.94
C GLY A 264 4.19 4.41 16.13
N ARG A 265 3.33 4.43 17.11
CA ARG A 265 2.53 3.25 17.54
C ARG A 265 1.55 2.73 16.48
N LEU A 266 1.20 3.56 15.50
CA LEU A 266 0.24 3.23 14.44
C LEU A 266 0.89 3.09 13.06
N ALA A 267 2.22 3.16 12.97
CA ALA A 267 2.91 3.11 11.69
C ALA A 267 2.78 1.72 11.01
N ASP A 268 2.90 0.66 11.77
CA ASP A 268 2.71 -0.71 11.30
C ASP A 268 1.24 -1.04 11.01
N ASP A 269 0.30 -0.58 11.85
CA ASP A 269 -1.14 -0.68 11.61
C ASP A 269 -1.54 0.02 10.31
N ALA A 270 -1.03 1.24 10.08
CA ALA A 270 -1.31 2.02 8.88
C ALA A 270 -0.74 1.32 7.63
N THR A 271 0.49 0.79 7.73
CA THR A 271 1.13 0.02 6.65
C THR A 271 0.31 -1.23 6.32
N MET A 272 -0.11 -1.98 7.33
CA MET A 272 -0.92 -3.18 7.16
C MET A 272 -2.31 -2.87 6.59
N ARG A 273 -2.93 -1.76 7.03
CA ARG A 273 -4.23 -1.32 6.52
C ARG A 273 -4.17 -0.92 5.05
N ALA A 274 -3.13 -0.18 4.65
CA ALA A 274 -2.88 0.17 3.25
C ALA A 274 -2.63 -1.07 2.38
N ALA A 275 -1.80 -2.01 2.84
CA ALA A 275 -1.56 -3.28 2.15
C ALA A 275 -2.85 -4.07 1.94
N SER A 276 -3.70 -4.15 2.98
CA SER A 276 -4.99 -4.84 2.93
C SER A 276 -5.94 -4.22 1.91
N GLU A 277 -5.91 -2.90 1.77
CA GLU A 277 -6.71 -2.19 0.79
C GLU A 277 -6.24 -2.43 -0.64
N TYR A 278 -4.92 -2.44 -0.89
CA TYR A 278 -4.37 -2.82 -2.18
C TYR A 278 -4.69 -4.28 -2.56
N LEU A 279 -4.67 -5.20 -1.57
CA LEU A 279 -5.13 -6.59 -1.79
C LEU A 279 -6.60 -6.66 -2.19
N ARG A 280 -7.47 -5.88 -1.52
CA ARG A 280 -8.89 -5.80 -1.87
C ARG A 280 -9.09 -5.32 -3.32
N GLN A 281 -8.25 -4.39 -3.77
CA GLN A 281 -8.25 -3.86 -5.14
C GLN A 281 -7.54 -4.78 -6.15
N GLN A 282 -7.00 -5.94 -5.72
CA GLN A 282 -6.20 -6.86 -6.54
C GLN A 282 -4.93 -6.21 -7.13
N LYS A 283 -4.44 -5.16 -6.51
CA LYS A 283 -3.18 -4.49 -6.84
C LYS A 283 -2.04 -5.18 -6.08
N TYR A 284 -1.67 -6.36 -6.57
CA TYR A 284 -0.73 -7.24 -5.85
C TYR A 284 0.71 -6.71 -5.81
N VAL A 285 1.11 -5.87 -6.77
CA VAL A 285 2.45 -5.25 -6.79
C VAL A 285 2.57 -4.28 -5.64
N GLU A 286 1.65 -3.35 -5.55
CA GLU A 286 1.61 -2.33 -4.51
C GLU A 286 1.40 -2.95 -3.13
N ALA A 287 0.54 -3.97 -3.04
CA ALA A 287 0.34 -4.72 -1.81
C ALA A 287 1.63 -5.40 -1.32
N ASP A 288 2.39 -6.04 -2.21
CA ASP A 288 3.65 -6.70 -1.86
C ASP A 288 4.74 -5.71 -1.43
N GLU A 289 4.75 -4.49 -2.00
CA GLU A 289 5.64 -3.41 -1.58
C GLU A 289 5.35 -3.00 -0.12
N PHE A 290 4.11 -2.70 0.23
CA PHE A 290 3.72 -2.35 1.61
C PHE A 290 3.96 -3.50 2.59
N LEU A 291 3.67 -4.74 2.21
CA LEU A 291 3.93 -5.91 3.04
C LEU A 291 5.44 -6.15 3.23
N THR A 292 6.26 -5.82 2.22
CA THR A 292 7.72 -5.90 2.33
C THR A 292 8.24 -4.84 3.28
N ASP A 293 7.79 -3.60 3.13
CA ASP A 293 8.13 -2.51 4.04
C ASP A 293 7.76 -2.84 5.48
N LEU A 294 6.59 -3.45 5.72
CA LEU A 294 6.19 -3.89 7.05
C LEU A 294 7.16 -4.93 7.62
N ARG A 295 7.56 -5.92 6.81
CA ARG A 295 8.50 -6.96 7.25
C ARG A 295 9.91 -6.44 7.55
N GLU A 296 10.36 -5.42 6.82
CA GLU A 296 11.70 -4.86 6.93
C GLU A 296 11.80 -3.78 8.02
N THR A 297 10.77 -2.92 8.11
CA THR A 297 10.79 -1.75 8.99
C THR A 297 10.27 -2.07 10.39
N PHE A 298 9.28 -2.98 10.52
CA PHE A 298 8.60 -3.27 11.78
C PHE A 298 8.77 -4.74 12.21
N PRO A 299 10.00 -5.15 12.62
CA PRO A 299 10.29 -6.54 12.95
C PRO A 299 9.55 -7.07 14.19
N ASP A 300 9.05 -6.20 15.05
CA ASP A 300 8.33 -6.53 16.29
C ASP A 300 6.81 -6.35 16.17
N SER A 301 6.30 -6.03 14.97
CA SER A 301 4.86 -5.84 14.73
C SER A 301 4.07 -7.12 14.93
N GLU A 302 2.88 -7.00 15.52
CA GLU A 302 1.91 -8.10 15.64
C GLU A 302 1.41 -8.59 14.27
N HIS A 303 1.46 -7.73 13.25
CA HIS A 303 1.04 -8.03 11.88
C HIS A 303 2.09 -8.80 11.08
N LEU A 304 3.29 -8.98 11.62
CA LEU A 304 4.41 -9.53 10.88
C LEU A 304 4.14 -10.92 10.28
N PHE A 305 3.52 -11.82 11.05
CA PHE A 305 3.15 -13.13 10.54
C PHE A 305 2.15 -13.04 9.38
N LEU A 306 1.12 -12.20 9.53
CA LEU A 306 0.12 -11.99 8.48
C LEU A 306 0.75 -11.36 7.24
N ALA A 307 1.69 -10.43 7.40
CA ALA A 307 2.43 -9.83 6.30
C ALA A 307 3.29 -10.85 5.51
N HIS A 308 3.83 -11.86 6.19
CA HIS A 308 4.50 -12.96 5.51
C HIS A 308 3.50 -13.81 4.71
N MET A 309 2.38 -14.18 5.29
CA MET A 309 1.37 -15.01 4.63
C MET A 309 0.77 -14.32 3.40
N LEU A 310 0.38 -13.06 3.54
CA LEU A 310 -0.17 -12.26 2.44
C LEU A 310 0.88 -11.95 1.37
N GLY A 311 2.15 -11.72 1.76
CA GLY A 311 3.25 -11.54 0.82
C GLY A 311 3.51 -12.78 -0.04
N ILE A 312 3.41 -13.98 0.52
CA ILE A 312 3.47 -15.23 -0.25
C ILE A 312 2.32 -15.28 -1.27
N GLN A 313 1.11 -14.94 -0.85
CA GLN A 313 -0.05 -14.91 -1.73
C GLN A 313 0.12 -13.89 -2.86
N CYS A 314 0.56 -12.65 -2.56
CA CYS A 314 0.85 -11.64 -3.58
C CYS A 314 1.82 -12.15 -4.63
N LYS A 315 2.92 -12.79 -4.20
CA LYS A 315 3.93 -13.31 -5.11
C LYS A 315 3.40 -14.44 -6.01
N LEU A 316 2.50 -15.27 -5.51
CA LEU A 316 1.83 -16.30 -6.32
C LEU A 316 0.90 -15.68 -7.38
N GLU A 317 0.11 -14.66 -7.00
CA GLU A 317 -0.77 -13.95 -7.93
C GLU A 317 0.00 -13.12 -8.97
N LEU A 318 1.19 -12.61 -8.63
CA LEU A 318 2.07 -11.89 -9.55
C LEU A 318 2.75 -12.79 -10.58
N TYR A 319 2.71 -14.12 -10.40
CA TYR A 319 3.35 -15.01 -11.32
C TYR A 319 2.61 -15.15 -12.65
N ALA A 320 3.14 -14.53 -13.69
CA ALA A 320 2.51 -14.48 -15.02
C ALA A 320 2.60 -15.78 -15.84
N GLY A 321 3.25 -16.83 -15.35
CA GLY A 321 3.31 -18.13 -16.01
C GLY A 321 4.71 -18.58 -16.45
N PRO A 322 4.82 -19.80 -17.05
CA PRO A 322 6.11 -20.47 -17.27
C PRO A 322 7.01 -19.85 -18.35
N ALA A 323 6.44 -19.00 -19.21
CA ALA A 323 7.19 -18.27 -20.24
C ALA A 323 7.93 -17.04 -19.69
N TYR A 324 7.52 -16.52 -18.54
CA TYR A 324 8.02 -15.29 -17.94
C TYR A 324 9.12 -15.55 -16.89
N SER A 325 9.57 -14.48 -16.21
CA SER A 325 10.57 -14.59 -15.15
C SER A 325 10.07 -15.46 -13.99
N GLY A 326 10.97 -16.21 -13.36
CA GLY A 326 10.67 -17.02 -12.19
C GLY A 326 11.18 -16.42 -10.88
N LEU A 327 11.74 -15.22 -10.93
CA LEU A 327 12.29 -14.57 -9.73
C LEU A 327 11.23 -14.42 -8.64
N VAL A 328 10.00 -14.07 -9.02
CA VAL A 328 8.88 -13.95 -8.08
C VAL A 328 8.62 -15.27 -7.33
N LEU A 329 8.73 -16.43 -8.01
CA LEU A 329 8.58 -17.74 -7.35
C LEU A 329 9.75 -18.08 -6.44
N GLU A 330 10.96 -17.66 -6.78
CA GLU A 330 12.15 -17.82 -5.95
C GLU A 330 12.04 -16.97 -4.67
N ASP A 331 11.53 -15.74 -4.81
CA ASP A 331 11.27 -14.86 -3.67
C ASP A 331 10.11 -15.37 -2.81
N ALA A 332 9.06 -15.93 -3.42
CA ALA A 332 7.98 -16.60 -2.69
C ALA A 332 8.50 -17.80 -1.87
N GLU A 333 9.39 -18.63 -2.45
CA GLU A 333 9.98 -19.76 -1.76
C GLU A 333 10.85 -19.32 -0.57
N LYS A 334 11.68 -18.29 -0.76
CA LYS A 334 12.46 -17.69 0.34
C LYS A 334 11.54 -17.20 1.47
N LEU A 335 10.44 -16.54 1.11
CA LEU A 335 9.49 -16.01 2.08
C LEU A 335 8.78 -17.13 2.83
N VAL A 336 8.42 -18.23 2.15
CA VAL A 336 7.90 -19.46 2.79
C VAL A 336 8.89 -20.01 3.82
N GLN A 337 10.18 -20.09 3.46
CA GLN A 337 11.21 -20.58 4.37
C GLN A 337 11.39 -19.61 5.56
N GLN A 338 11.49 -18.32 5.32
CA GLN A 338 11.56 -17.31 6.37
C GLN A 338 10.36 -17.38 7.33
N THR A 339 9.15 -17.64 6.80
CA THR A 339 7.94 -17.78 7.61
C THR A 339 8.03 -18.98 8.56
N ARG A 340 8.52 -20.11 8.07
CA ARG A 340 8.70 -21.33 8.89
C ARG A 340 9.76 -21.15 9.97
N ASP A 341 10.88 -20.51 9.60
CA ASP A 341 12.02 -20.32 10.51
C ASP A 341 11.72 -19.29 11.60
N ARG A 342 10.98 -18.23 11.26
CA ARG A 342 10.69 -17.11 12.17
C ARG A 342 9.52 -17.38 13.10
N PHE A 343 8.52 -18.15 12.64
CA PHE A 343 7.27 -18.35 13.38
C PHE A 343 6.99 -19.83 13.68
N PRO A 344 7.92 -20.58 14.32
CA PRO A 344 7.72 -21.99 14.62
C PRO A 344 6.47 -22.23 15.49
N ASP A 345 6.15 -21.30 16.39
CA ASP A 345 4.96 -21.41 17.25
C ASP A 345 3.66 -21.28 16.45
N LYS A 346 3.60 -20.36 15.48
CA LYS A 346 2.45 -20.21 14.59
C LYS A 346 2.28 -21.43 13.66
N MET A 347 3.36 -22.13 13.35
CA MET A 347 3.35 -23.37 12.53
C MET A 347 2.83 -24.59 13.30
N GLN A 348 2.67 -24.52 14.61
CA GLN A 348 2.03 -25.59 15.39
C GLN A 348 0.51 -25.61 15.14
N ASP A 349 -0.09 -24.48 14.73
CA ASP A 349 -1.47 -24.46 14.29
C ASP A 349 -1.61 -25.19 12.94
N PRO A 350 -2.45 -26.26 12.87
CA PRO A 350 -2.66 -27.01 11.64
C PRO A 350 -3.12 -26.18 10.46
N ALA A 351 -3.96 -25.15 10.67
CA ALA A 351 -4.47 -24.28 9.61
C ALA A 351 -3.34 -23.46 8.96
N ASN A 352 -2.45 -22.88 9.78
CA ASN A 352 -1.31 -22.13 9.30
C ASN A 352 -0.30 -23.03 8.57
N SER A 353 0.02 -24.17 9.17
CA SER A 353 0.93 -25.16 8.61
C SER A 353 0.44 -25.68 7.26
N GLU A 354 -0.86 -26.00 7.14
CA GLU A 354 -1.49 -26.42 5.89
C GLU A 354 -1.45 -25.33 4.82
N SER A 355 -1.76 -24.08 5.19
CA SER A 355 -1.71 -22.94 4.28
C SER A 355 -0.32 -22.72 3.71
N VAL A 356 0.72 -22.78 4.54
CA VAL A 356 2.12 -22.64 4.11
C VAL A 356 2.56 -23.84 3.28
N ALA A 357 2.12 -25.06 3.62
CA ALA A 357 2.41 -26.27 2.85
C ALA A 357 1.75 -26.21 1.46
N LYS A 358 0.49 -25.74 1.38
CA LYS A 358 -0.21 -25.54 0.12
C LYS A 358 0.50 -24.52 -0.77
N ALA A 359 0.88 -23.36 -0.23
CA ALA A 359 1.64 -22.35 -0.96
C ALA A 359 3.00 -22.90 -1.45
N SER A 360 3.71 -23.67 -0.62
CA SER A 360 4.96 -24.31 -1.00
C SER A 360 4.76 -25.33 -2.15
N ALA A 361 3.70 -26.11 -2.10
CA ALA A 361 3.36 -27.07 -3.16
C ALA A 361 2.99 -26.37 -4.47
N GLU A 362 2.29 -25.24 -4.40
CA GLU A 362 1.93 -24.42 -5.56
C GLU A 362 3.16 -23.76 -6.20
N ILE A 363 4.07 -23.23 -5.39
CA ILE A 363 5.37 -22.72 -5.88
C ILE A 363 6.15 -23.83 -6.60
N ALA A 364 6.24 -25.03 -5.99
CA ALA A 364 6.91 -26.17 -6.60
C ALA A 364 6.25 -26.61 -7.92
N TYR A 365 4.91 -26.59 -7.98
CA TYR A 365 4.15 -26.87 -9.19
C TYR A 365 4.49 -25.88 -10.32
N HIS A 366 4.50 -24.60 -10.02
CA HIS A 366 4.82 -23.56 -11.00
C HIS A 366 6.29 -23.61 -11.45
N ARG A 367 7.23 -23.85 -10.54
CA ARG A 367 8.65 -24.01 -10.85
C ARG A 367 8.89 -25.24 -11.74
N ALA A 368 8.27 -26.38 -11.41
CA ALA A 368 8.29 -27.57 -12.25
C ALA A 368 7.72 -27.31 -13.64
N GLY A 369 6.60 -26.57 -13.71
CA GLY A 369 5.99 -26.15 -14.96
C GLY A 369 6.93 -25.33 -15.87
N ARG A 370 7.80 -24.51 -15.29
CA ARG A 370 8.83 -23.74 -16.03
C ARG A 370 9.87 -24.67 -16.68
N TYR A 371 10.37 -25.66 -15.95
CA TYR A 371 11.30 -26.65 -16.52
C TYR A 371 10.61 -27.47 -17.63
N ALA A 372 9.38 -27.92 -17.40
CA ALA A 372 8.60 -28.63 -18.40
C ALA A 372 8.36 -27.78 -19.67
N PHE A 373 8.05 -26.48 -19.50
CA PHE A 373 7.88 -25.56 -20.62
C PHE A 373 9.16 -25.40 -21.43
N ARG A 374 10.32 -25.21 -20.77
CA ARG A 374 11.63 -25.08 -21.41
C ARG A 374 12.00 -26.37 -22.13
N ALA A 375 11.80 -27.54 -21.50
CA ALA A 375 12.04 -28.84 -22.09
C ALA A 375 11.22 -29.04 -23.37
N LYS A 376 9.90 -28.82 -23.31
CA LYS A 376 8.98 -28.92 -24.42
C LYS A 376 9.32 -27.93 -25.57
N TYR A 377 9.78 -26.74 -25.24
CA TYR A 377 10.25 -25.78 -26.23
C TYR A 377 11.49 -26.30 -26.97
N ARG A 378 12.49 -26.89 -26.27
CA ARG A 378 13.68 -27.47 -26.88
C ARG A 378 13.35 -28.69 -27.71
N GLU A 379 12.43 -29.53 -27.25
CA GLU A 379 11.93 -30.69 -27.96
C GLU A 379 11.28 -30.30 -29.31
N ARG A 380 10.42 -29.27 -29.32
CA ARG A 380 9.84 -28.72 -30.56
C ARG A 380 10.89 -28.20 -31.57
N GLN A 381 12.03 -27.77 -31.07
CA GLN A 381 13.17 -27.39 -31.91
C GLN A 381 14.04 -28.59 -32.34
N GLN A 382 13.65 -29.83 -31.99
CA GLN A 382 14.43 -31.05 -32.22
C GLN A 382 15.81 -31.06 -31.52
N LYS A 383 15.99 -30.22 -30.49
CA LYS A 383 17.19 -30.16 -29.64
C LYS A 383 17.02 -31.09 -28.45
N TYR A 384 16.99 -32.41 -28.72
CA TYR A 384 16.61 -33.39 -27.72
C TYR A 384 17.62 -33.51 -26.56
N GLY A 385 18.92 -33.28 -26.81
CA GLY A 385 19.93 -33.22 -25.76
C GLY A 385 19.60 -32.13 -24.71
N ALA A 386 19.26 -30.92 -25.18
CA ALA A 386 18.85 -29.83 -24.28
C ALA A 386 17.50 -30.11 -23.59
N ALA A 387 16.56 -30.75 -24.28
CA ALA A 387 15.28 -31.16 -23.68
C ALA A 387 15.49 -32.18 -22.55
N ARG A 388 16.36 -33.18 -22.76
CA ARG A 388 16.75 -34.20 -21.70
C ARG A 388 17.32 -33.49 -20.46
N VAL A 389 18.19 -32.50 -20.62
CA VAL A 389 18.75 -31.73 -19.49
C VAL A 389 17.63 -31.10 -18.65
N TYR A 390 16.68 -30.40 -19.29
CA TYR A 390 15.60 -29.74 -18.56
C TYR A 390 14.63 -30.72 -17.92
N TYR A 391 14.32 -31.87 -18.57
CA TYR A 391 13.48 -32.91 -17.95
C TYR A 391 14.20 -33.58 -16.76
N ASN A 392 15.51 -33.81 -16.84
CA ASN A 392 16.28 -34.37 -15.74
C ASN A 392 16.35 -33.40 -14.55
N LEU A 393 16.56 -32.09 -14.79
CA LEU A 393 16.52 -31.08 -13.73
C LEU A 393 15.13 -31.04 -13.05
N LEU A 394 14.05 -31.15 -13.86
CA LEU A 394 12.69 -31.21 -13.31
C LEU A 394 12.51 -32.42 -12.39
N LEU A 395 12.99 -33.61 -12.79
CA LEU A 395 12.88 -34.83 -12.00
C LEU A 395 13.74 -34.79 -10.74
N GLN A 396 14.88 -34.10 -10.81
CA GLN A 396 15.81 -33.97 -9.69
C GLN A 396 15.27 -32.98 -8.64
N GLU A 397 14.76 -31.82 -9.06
CA GLU A 397 14.31 -30.78 -8.14
C GLU A 397 12.87 -30.99 -7.68
N PHE A 398 11.99 -31.52 -8.54
CA PHE A 398 10.54 -31.62 -8.29
C PHE A 398 9.96 -33.01 -8.57
N PRO A 399 10.50 -34.11 -7.96
CA PRO A 399 10.14 -35.49 -8.30
C PRO A 399 8.67 -35.84 -8.05
N ASN A 400 8.00 -35.12 -7.12
CA ASN A 400 6.65 -35.41 -6.64
C ASN A 400 5.57 -34.56 -7.31
N THR A 401 5.90 -33.89 -8.43
CA THR A 401 4.93 -33.03 -9.15
C THR A 401 4.30 -33.78 -10.33
N PRO A 402 3.08 -33.43 -10.75
CA PRO A 402 2.46 -34.00 -11.95
C PRO A 402 3.32 -33.83 -13.21
N GLN A 403 4.07 -32.73 -13.30
CA GLN A 403 4.99 -32.47 -14.38
C GLN A 403 6.15 -33.49 -14.44
N ALA A 404 6.55 -34.04 -13.29
CA ALA A 404 7.58 -35.05 -13.23
C ALA A 404 7.15 -36.38 -13.91
N GLU A 405 5.90 -36.79 -13.75
CA GLU A 405 5.36 -37.99 -14.44
C GLU A 405 5.40 -37.80 -15.95
N ILE A 406 4.97 -36.60 -16.42
CA ILE A 406 5.05 -36.26 -17.85
C ILE A 406 6.51 -36.28 -18.32
N ALA A 407 7.42 -35.74 -17.53
CA ALA A 407 8.84 -35.69 -17.87
C ALA A 407 9.46 -37.11 -17.98
N ARG A 408 9.12 -38.02 -17.09
CA ARG A 408 9.57 -39.44 -17.19
C ARG A 408 9.14 -40.10 -18.50
N THR A 409 7.85 -39.93 -18.85
CA THR A 409 7.30 -40.47 -20.09
C THR A 409 7.98 -39.86 -21.33
N ARG A 410 8.20 -38.51 -21.31
CA ARG A 410 8.86 -37.83 -22.43
C ARG A 410 10.32 -38.15 -22.55
N LEU A 411 11.06 -38.29 -21.44
CA LEU A 411 12.47 -38.74 -21.46
C LEU A 411 12.64 -40.08 -22.15
N ALA A 412 11.84 -41.09 -21.78
CA ALA A 412 11.85 -42.38 -22.45
C ALA A 412 11.59 -42.28 -23.96
N ALA A 413 10.67 -41.40 -24.36
CA ALA A 413 10.33 -41.22 -25.78
C ALA A 413 11.44 -40.55 -26.61
N ILE A 414 12.31 -39.72 -25.99
CA ILE A 414 13.37 -39.01 -26.68
C ILE A 414 14.78 -39.54 -26.41
N GLU A 415 14.92 -40.64 -25.68
CA GLU A 415 16.20 -41.17 -25.22
C GLU A 415 17.13 -41.49 -26.39
N GLU A 416 16.63 -42.19 -27.42
CA GLU A 416 17.40 -42.60 -28.59
C GLU A 416 17.52 -41.55 -29.69
N LEU A 417 16.86 -40.39 -29.52
CA LEU A 417 16.88 -39.33 -30.54
C LEU A 417 18.17 -38.52 -30.48
N PRO A 418 18.69 -38.05 -31.64
CA PRO A 418 19.94 -37.32 -31.71
C PRO A 418 19.86 -35.98 -30.96
N ASP A 419 20.92 -35.62 -30.25
CA ASP A 419 20.98 -34.41 -29.42
C ASP A 419 20.66 -33.11 -30.14
N VAL A 420 21.09 -33.01 -31.41
CA VAL A 420 20.98 -31.83 -32.24
C VAL A 420 20.31 -32.18 -33.56
N PRO A 421 19.42 -31.34 -34.11
CA PRO A 421 18.80 -31.60 -35.39
C PRO A 421 19.84 -31.67 -36.52
N LYS A 422 19.62 -32.52 -37.53
CA LYS A 422 20.47 -32.58 -38.71
C LYS A 422 20.50 -31.24 -39.42
N GLN A 423 21.67 -30.69 -39.56
CA GLN A 423 21.84 -29.42 -40.28
C GLN A 423 21.59 -29.60 -41.77
N ARG A 424 20.54 -28.96 -42.29
CA ARG A 424 20.15 -29.07 -43.71
C ARG A 424 21.15 -28.46 -44.66
N LEU A 425 21.97 -27.51 -44.20
CA LEU A 425 22.93 -26.72 -44.99
C LEU A 425 24.37 -26.83 -44.42
N SER A 426 24.79 -28.04 -44.03
CA SER A 426 26.15 -28.27 -43.46
C SER A 426 27.28 -27.87 -44.42
N TRP A 427 27.03 -27.86 -45.73
CA TRP A 427 27.98 -27.38 -46.72
C TRP A 427 28.26 -25.86 -46.62
N LEU A 428 27.24 -25.09 -46.18
CA LEU A 428 27.38 -23.64 -46.02
C LEU A 428 28.37 -23.28 -44.86
N GLN A 429 28.43 -24.07 -43.82
CA GLN A 429 29.44 -23.92 -42.77
C GLN A 429 30.86 -24.22 -43.23
N LYS A 430 31.03 -25.04 -44.28
CA LYS A 430 32.34 -25.28 -44.87
C LYS A 430 32.79 -24.08 -45.72
N VAL A 431 31.82 -23.37 -46.33
CA VAL A 431 32.09 -22.18 -47.14
C VAL A 431 32.25 -20.92 -46.29
N PHE A 432 31.46 -20.82 -45.21
CA PHE A 432 31.50 -19.73 -44.22
C PHE A 432 31.77 -20.33 -42.84
N PRO A 433 33.03 -20.66 -42.53
CA PRO A 433 33.39 -21.19 -41.23
C PRO A 433 33.07 -20.14 -40.17
N ASP A 434 32.41 -20.59 -39.07
CA ASP A 434 32.16 -19.73 -37.92
C ASP A 434 33.47 -19.04 -37.49
N GLN A 435 33.43 -17.74 -37.30
CA GLN A 435 34.56 -17.01 -36.76
C GLN A 435 35.00 -17.68 -35.46
N LYS A 436 36.29 -17.97 -35.32
CA LYS A 436 36.87 -18.52 -34.10
C LYS A 436 36.33 -17.71 -32.93
N LYS A 437 35.65 -18.39 -31.99
CA LYS A 437 35.20 -17.75 -30.77
C LYS A 437 36.35 -16.98 -30.18
N THR A 438 36.28 -15.67 -30.21
CA THR A 438 37.23 -14.82 -29.51
C THR A 438 37.17 -15.20 -28.04
N THR A 439 38.35 -15.43 -27.46
CA THR A 439 38.45 -15.67 -26.01
C THR A 439 37.69 -14.56 -25.30
N PRO A 440 36.87 -14.88 -24.31
CA PRO A 440 36.17 -13.87 -23.52
C PRO A 440 37.20 -12.87 -23.01
N LEU A 441 36.86 -11.58 -23.07
CA LEU A 441 37.68 -10.53 -22.48
C LEU A 441 37.88 -10.88 -20.99
N GLU A 442 39.12 -11.16 -20.62
CA GLU A 442 39.47 -11.31 -19.19
C GLU A 442 39.25 -9.97 -18.50
N THR A 443 38.27 -9.93 -17.59
CA THR A 443 38.08 -8.80 -16.71
C THR A 443 39.27 -8.76 -15.75
N LYS A 444 40.18 -7.82 -15.93
CA LYS A 444 41.25 -7.56 -14.97
C LYS A 444 40.58 -7.18 -13.64
N GLN A 445 40.62 -8.08 -12.67
CA GLN A 445 40.27 -7.72 -11.32
C GLN A 445 41.20 -6.60 -10.85
N PRO A 446 40.69 -5.52 -10.22
CA PRO A 446 41.56 -4.53 -9.62
C PRO A 446 42.45 -5.25 -8.59
N SER A 447 43.76 -5.14 -8.76
CA SER A 447 44.72 -5.65 -7.80
C SER A 447 44.45 -4.98 -6.47
N THR A 448 44.01 -5.76 -5.49
CA THR A 448 43.94 -5.31 -4.10
C THR A 448 45.39 -5.22 -3.60
N ASP A 449 45.99 -4.05 -3.82
CA ASP A 449 47.29 -3.71 -3.28
C ASP A 449 47.10 -3.49 -1.76
N GLN A 450 47.36 -4.55 -1.00
CA GLN A 450 47.47 -4.46 0.44
C GLN A 450 48.83 -3.78 0.76
N SER A 451 48.82 -2.46 0.73
CA SER A 451 49.87 -1.71 1.38
C SER A 451 49.67 -1.81 2.90
N GLU A 452 50.32 -2.79 3.52
CA GLU A 452 50.58 -2.81 4.96
C GLU A 452 51.34 -1.52 5.36
N THR A 453 50.62 -0.54 5.84
CA THR A 453 51.25 0.59 6.53
C THR A 453 51.67 0.11 7.93
N LYS A 454 52.91 -0.31 8.04
CA LYS A 454 53.60 -0.46 9.35
C LYS A 454 53.66 0.92 10.01
N LEU A 455 52.83 1.10 11.03
CA LEU A 455 52.96 2.16 11.99
C LEU A 455 54.20 1.85 12.88
N ARG A 456 55.14 2.75 12.84
CA ARG A 456 56.21 2.92 13.85
C ARG A 456 55.81 4.04 14.77
#